data_a2f6443b1a8fa2c36fb4dd382680bcb7
#
_entry.id   a2f6443b1a8fa2c36fb4dd382680bcb7
#
_cell.length_a   1.000
_cell.length_b   1.000
_cell.length_c   1.000
_cell.angle_alpha   90.00
_cell.angle_beta   90.00
_cell.angle_gamma   90.00
#
_symmetry.space_group_name_H-M   'P 1'
#
loop_
_entity.id
_entity.type
_entity.pdbx_description
1 polymer ?
#
loop_
_entity_poly.entity_id
_entity_poly.type
_entity_poly.pdbx_seq_one_letter_code
_entity_poly.pdbx_strand_id
1 'polypeptide(L)'
;SGFRLERIVSRGHCSPDGFWYDQDENEWVILLQGTAVLSFENQETLIFLNPGDYLHIDRHQRHRVEQTARNQDTVWLAVFYS
;
A
#
# COMPACT_ATOMS: atom_id res chain seq x y z
N SER A 1 12.20 19.34 0.31
CA SER A 1 10.81 19.39 -0.10
C SER A 1 10.69 18.99 -1.54
N GLY A 2 9.61 18.43 -1.90
CA GLY A 2 9.36 17.83 -3.19
C GLY A 2 8.64 16.53 -2.95
N PHE A 3 8.38 15.85 -4.00
CA PHE A 3 7.70 14.57 -3.89
C PHE A 3 8.26 13.59 -4.91
N ARG A 4 7.97 12.31 -4.66
CA ARG A 4 8.35 11.22 -5.54
C ARG A 4 7.09 10.48 -5.94
N LEU A 5 6.92 10.25 -7.24
CA LEU A 5 5.79 9.49 -7.79
C LEU A 5 6.31 8.14 -8.26
N GLU A 6 5.66 7.06 -7.83
CA GLU A 6 6.04 5.70 -8.22
C GLU A 6 4.85 4.92 -8.71
N ARG A 7 5.06 4.18 -9.79
CA ARG A 7 4.12 3.18 -10.24
C ARG A 7 4.64 1.82 -9.78
N ILE A 8 3.85 1.11 -9.01
CA ILE A 8 4.23 -0.15 -8.39
C ILE A 8 3.36 -1.26 -8.97
N VAL A 9 3.98 -2.39 -9.31
CA VAL A 9 3.26 -3.56 -9.83
C VAL A 9 3.54 -4.74 -8.91
N SER A 10 2.47 -5.34 -8.40
CA SER A 10 2.54 -6.55 -7.57
C SER A 10 1.89 -7.71 -8.30
N ARG A 11 2.53 -8.87 -8.26
CA ARG A 11 2.05 -10.09 -8.93
C ARG A 11 1.79 -11.17 -7.90
N GLY A 12 0.67 -11.04 -7.18
CA GLY A 12 0.31 -11.97 -6.13
C GLY A 12 1.17 -11.87 -4.89
N HIS A 13 1.92 -10.77 -4.74
CA HIS A 13 2.83 -10.58 -3.62
C HIS A 13 2.09 -10.14 -2.37
N CYS A 14 2.62 -10.55 -1.23
CA CYS A 14 2.24 -10.01 0.07
C CYS A 14 3.52 -9.75 0.87
N SER A 15 3.40 -8.97 1.93
CA SER A 15 4.53 -8.72 2.83
C SER A 15 4.90 -10.01 3.56
N PRO A 16 6.20 -10.27 3.79
CA PRO A 16 6.62 -11.43 4.58
C PRO A 16 6.05 -11.38 6.00
N ASP A 17 5.89 -12.53 6.61
CA ASP A 17 5.40 -12.63 7.99
C ASP A 17 6.23 -11.76 8.92
N GLY A 18 5.56 -11.01 9.77
CA GLY A 18 6.22 -10.16 10.76
C GLY A 18 6.85 -8.88 10.20
N PHE A 19 6.78 -8.68 8.89
CA PHE A 19 7.36 -7.49 8.28
C PHE A 19 6.34 -6.33 8.28
N TRP A 20 6.81 -5.15 8.70
CA TRP A 20 6.03 -3.92 8.66
C TRP A 20 6.80 -2.84 7.93
N TYR A 21 6.16 -2.17 6.99
CA TYR A 21 6.72 -0.96 6.39
C TYR A 21 6.66 0.15 7.43
N ASP A 22 7.77 0.87 7.57
CA ASP A 22 7.90 2.00 8.49
C ASP A 22 8.77 3.03 7.75
N GLN A 23 8.12 4.03 7.17
CA GLN A 23 8.77 4.97 6.26
C GLN A 23 8.83 6.35 6.91
N ASP A 24 9.88 7.10 6.57
CA ASP A 24 10.04 8.47 7.05
C ASP A 24 9.42 9.52 6.12
N GLU A 25 8.61 9.05 5.15
CA GLU A 25 7.83 9.92 4.26
C GLU A 25 6.35 9.61 4.41
N ASN A 26 5.52 10.62 4.16
CA ASN A 26 4.09 10.40 3.98
C ASN A 26 3.86 9.76 2.62
N GLU A 27 2.81 8.97 2.51
CA GLU A 27 2.45 8.30 1.26
C GLU A 27 0.96 8.48 0.98
N TRP A 28 0.63 8.88 -0.24
CA TRP A 28 -0.73 8.79 -0.75
C TRP A 28 -0.69 7.74 -1.86
N VAL A 29 -1.56 6.76 -1.80
CA VAL A 29 -1.56 5.66 -2.76
C VAL A 29 -2.96 5.40 -3.27
N ILE A 30 -3.07 5.17 -4.58
CA ILE A 30 -4.32 4.78 -5.23
C ILE A 30 -4.09 3.44 -5.95
N LEU A 31 -5.07 2.56 -5.85
CA LEU A 31 -5.05 1.31 -6.58
C LEU A 31 -5.64 1.54 -7.96
N LEU A 32 -4.90 1.20 -9.01
CA LEU A 32 -5.35 1.37 -10.40
C LEU A 32 -5.91 0.09 -11.00
N GLN A 33 -5.38 -1.06 -10.58
CA GLN A 33 -5.78 -2.37 -11.12
C GLN A 33 -5.57 -3.43 -10.07
N GLY A 34 -6.38 -4.48 -10.09
CA GLY A 34 -6.26 -5.58 -9.16
C GLY A 34 -7.01 -5.32 -7.87
N THR A 35 -6.59 -5.99 -6.81
CA THR A 35 -7.17 -5.82 -5.47
C THR A 35 -6.04 -5.94 -4.45
N ALA A 36 -6.24 -5.34 -3.28
CA ALA A 36 -5.27 -5.43 -2.21
C ALA A 36 -5.94 -5.39 -0.85
N VAL A 37 -5.29 -6.01 0.11
CA VAL A 37 -5.70 -5.95 1.51
C VAL A 37 -4.49 -5.46 2.30
N LEU A 38 -4.66 -4.39 3.06
CA LEU A 38 -3.62 -3.82 3.91
C LEU A 38 -4.03 -3.92 5.37
N SER A 39 -3.04 -3.94 6.25
CA SER A 39 -3.28 -3.80 7.68
C SER A 39 -2.33 -2.78 8.26
N PHE A 40 -2.75 -2.13 9.34
CA PHE A 40 -1.95 -1.20 10.12
C PHE A 40 -1.70 -1.80 11.49
N GLU A 41 -0.49 -1.65 12.00
CA GLU A 41 -0.07 -2.30 13.24
C GLU A 41 -0.97 -1.95 14.43
N ASN A 42 -1.45 -0.70 14.47
CA ASN A 42 -2.25 -0.20 15.57
C ASN A 42 -3.76 -0.27 15.33
N GLN A 43 -4.18 -1.02 14.31
CA GLN A 43 -5.61 -1.17 13.98
C GLN A 43 -5.95 -2.64 13.80
N GLU A 44 -7.12 -3.03 14.27
CA GLU A 44 -7.59 -4.41 14.11
C GLU A 44 -8.30 -4.65 12.78
N THR A 45 -8.80 -3.57 12.16
CA THR A 45 -9.58 -3.67 10.94
C THR A 45 -8.68 -3.72 9.72
N LEU A 46 -8.93 -4.67 8.83
CA LEU A 46 -8.25 -4.73 7.54
C LEU A 46 -8.83 -3.71 6.57
N ILE A 47 -7.98 -3.20 5.68
CA ILE A 47 -8.38 -2.24 4.65
C ILE A 47 -8.39 -2.97 3.31
N PHE A 48 -9.56 -3.01 2.67
CA PHE A 48 -9.74 -3.64 1.35
C PHE A 48 -9.77 -2.56 0.29
N LEU A 49 -8.90 -2.68 -0.73
CA LEU A 49 -8.81 -1.71 -1.81
C LEU A 49 -9.21 -2.36 -3.14
N ASN A 50 -10.09 -1.67 -3.85
CA ASN A 50 -10.47 -1.97 -5.24
C ASN A 50 -9.98 -0.85 -6.14
N PRO A 51 -9.94 -1.04 -7.48
CA PRO A 51 -9.49 0.01 -8.39
C PRO A 51 -10.24 1.32 -8.15
N GLY A 52 -9.48 2.40 -8.03
CA GLY A 52 -10.01 3.73 -7.72
C GLY A 52 -10.02 4.09 -6.24
N ASP A 53 -9.84 3.11 -5.36
CA ASP A 53 -9.73 3.39 -3.92
C ASP A 53 -8.35 3.95 -3.62
N TYR A 54 -8.29 4.88 -2.69
CA TYR A 54 -7.03 5.50 -2.30
C TYR A 54 -6.92 5.57 -0.78
N LEU A 55 -5.70 5.80 -0.31
CA LEU A 55 -5.39 5.77 1.11
C LEU A 55 -4.22 6.69 1.38
N HIS A 56 -4.26 7.39 2.50
CA HIS A 56 -3.13 8.18 2.98
C HIS A 56 -2.47 7.45 4.15
N ILE A 57 -1.16 7.31 4.08
CA ILE A 57 -0.36 6.66 5.12
C ILE A 57 0.62 7.70 5.66
N ASP A 58 0.49 8.04 6.93
CA ASP A 58 1.39 8.99 7.57
C ASP A 58 2.78 8.38 7.72
N ARG A 59 3.81 9.24 7.76
CA ARG A 59 5.17 8.78 8.06
C ARG A 59 5.16 7.96 9.36
N HIS A 60 5.95 6.89 9.38
CA HIS A 60 6.10 5.98 10.53
C HIS A 60 4.81 5.28 10.96
N GLN A 61 3.76 5.37 10.16
CA GLN A 61 2.55 4.57 10.38
C GLN A 61 2.83 3.17 9.83
N ARG A 62 3.06 2.22 10.72
CA ARG A 62 3.47 0.87 10.34
C ARG A 62 2.32 0.13 9.66
N HIS A 63 2.59 -0.40 8.50
CA HIS A 63 1.59 -1.06 7.67
C HIS A 63 2.21 -2.19 6.87
N ARG A 64 1.36 -3.06 6.35
CA ARG A 64 1.80 -4.17 5.50
C ARG A 64 0.72 -4.54 4.50
N VAL A 65 1.15 -5.19 3.41
CA VAL A 65 0.25 -5.74 2.40
C VAL A 65 -0.03 -7.18 2.78
N GLU A 66 -1.27 -7.46 3.15
CA GLU A 66 -1.68 -8.82 3.53
C GLU A 66 -1.94 -9.70 2.32
N GLN A 67 -2.45 -9.10 1.24
CA GLN A 67 -2.82 -9.86 0.06
C GLN A 67 -2.94 -8.95 -1.15
N THR A 68 -2.60 -9.47 -2.34
CA THR A 68 -2.91 -8.84 -3.62
C THR A 68 -3.58 -9.87 -4.52
N ALA A 69 -4.16 -9.43 -5.64
CA ALA A 69 -4.86 -10.30 -6.58
C ALA A 69 -3.92 -11.42 -7.04
N ARG A 70 -4.44 -12.65 -7.16
CA ARG A 70 -3.66 -13.81 -7.55
C ARG A 70 -3.60 -14.03 -9.06
N ASN A 71 -4.64 -13.59 -9.76
CA ASN A 71 -4.83 -13.91 -11.17
C ASN A 71 -4.61 -12.73 -12.10
N GLN A 72 -4.08 -11.63 -11.59
CA GLN A 72 -3.75 -10.46 -12.38
C GLN A 72 -2.74 -9.61 -11.62
N ASP A 73 -2.09 -8.71 -12.35
CA ASP A 73 -1.22 -7.73 -11.72
C ASP A 73 -2.05 -6.74 -10.91
N THR A 74 -1.53 -6.36 -9.74
CA THR A 74 -2.07 -5.27 -8.95
C THR A 74 -1.18 -4.07 -9.17
N VAL A 75 -1.76 -2.98 -9.67
CA VAL A 75 -1.03 -1.78 -10.06
C VAL A 75 -1.41 -0.63 -9.14
N TRP A 76 -0.41 0.00 -8.57
CA TRP A 76 -0.55 1.10 -7.63
C TRP A 76 0.14 2.35 -8.19
N LEU A 77 -0.37 3.50 -7.80
CA LEU A 77 0.31 4.77 -8.03
C LEU A 77 0.47 5.41 -6.66
N ALA A 78 1.71 5.68 -6.29
CA ALA A 78 2.03 6.21 -4.96
C ALA A 78 2.76 7.54 -5.07
N VAL A 79 2.40 8.48 -4.21
CA VAL A 79 3.07 9.76 -4.06
C VAL A 79 3.68 9.81 -2.67
N PHE A 80 5.00 9.97 -2.61
CA PHE A 80 5.74 10.08 -1.35
C PHE A 80 6.18 11.52 -1.17
N TYR A 81 6.02 12.05 0.04
CA TYR A 81 6.40 13.43 0.34
C TYR A 81 6.72 13.59 1.82
N SER A 82 7.47 14.60 2.14
CA SER A 82 7.86 14.88 3.52
C SER A 82 6.91 15.86 4.23
#